data_dc798e5582b3646dfe8f46bf8531a647
#
_entry.id   dc798e5582b3646dfe8f46bf8531a647
#
_cell.length_a   1.000
_cell.length_b   1.000
_cell.length_c   1.000
_cell.angle_alpha   90.00
_cell.angle_beta   90.00
_cell.angle_gamma   90.00
#
_symmetry.space_group_name_H-M   'P 1'
#
loop_
_entity.id
_entity.type
_entity.pdbx_description
1 polymer ?
#
loop_
_entity_poly.entity_id
_entity_poly.type
_entity_poly.pdbx_seq_one_letter_code
_entity_poly.pdbx_strand_id
1 'polypeptide(L)'
;MCIRDRRERLPRRRRSSTFAFRVADCEGYVTVGEYDDGRPGEVFIKVSKQGSTLAGIMDAFSISISLGLQHGVPLATYVRKYVNMKFEPAGITDDAELRIATSLVDYVFRRLALDYLTLGEREELGVLSSDERTQPTLPGVEEVATPTAGINPAPAAPTLISRAEQADAPYCYSCGDSMQRAGSCYVCSSCGTTSGCS
;
A
#
# COMPACT_ATOMS: atom_id res chain seq x y z
N MET A 1 -28.74 -22.83 10.15
CA MET A 1 -27.42 -22.20 10.18
C MET A 1 -27.04 -22.07 11.63
N CYS A 2 -26.28 -23.05 12.19
CA CYS A 2 -25.88 -23.02 13.60
C CYS A 2 -24.76 -21.96 13.74
N ILE A 3 -25.10 -20.83 14.30
CA ILE A 3 -24.12 -19.90 14.82
C ILE A 3 -23.37 -20.67 15.91
N ARG A 4 -22.05 -20.80 15.81
CA ARG A 4 -21.22 -21.37 16.86
C ARG A 4 -21.31 -20.43 18.06
N ASP A 5 -22.17 -20.75 19.00
CA ASP A 5 -22.39 -20.00 20.24
C ASP A 5 -21.20 -20.02 21.20
N ARG A 6 -20.10 -20.67 20.85
CA ARG A 6 -18.92 -20.77 21.69
C ARG A 6 -17.75 -20.02 21.10
N ARG A 7 -17.34 -18.96 21.82
CA ARG A 7 -16.06 -18.30 21.64
C ARG A 7 -14.91 -19.30 21.84
N GLU A 8 -14.10 -19.50 20.81
CA GLU A 8 -12.85 -20.25 20.88
C GLU A 8 -11.77 -19.32 21.44
N ARG A 9 -11.44 -19.46 22.72
CA ARG A 9 -10.40 -18.62 23.34
C ARG A 9 -9.02 -19.17 23.01
N LEU A 10 -8.08 -18.27 22.73
CA LEU A 10 -6.68 -18.67 22.56
C LEU A 10 -6.10 -19.25 23.86
N PRO A 11 -5.14 -20.20 23.75
CA PRO A 11 -4.43 -20.72 24.91
C PRO A 11 -3.63 -19.62 25.60
N ARG A 12 -3.34 -19.78 26.90
CA ARG A 12 -2.57 -18.80 27.68
C ARG A 12 -1.16 -18.59 27.14
N ARG A 13 -0.51 -19.65 26.66
CA ARG A 13 0.75 -19.58 25.88
C ARG A 13 0.39 -19.84 24.43
N ARG A 14 0.71 -18.90 23.55
CA ARG A 14 0.41 -18.97 22.14
C ARG A 14 1.52 -18.34 21.33
N ARG A 15 1.62 -18.72 20.08
CA ARG A 15 2.47 -18.03 19.13
C ARG A 15 1.90 -16.65 18.85
N SER A 16 2.77 -15.71 18.59
CA SER A 16 2.38 -14.39 18.09
C SER A 16 3.41 -13.87 17.12
N SER A 17 2.95 -13.25 16.07
CA SER A 17 3.75 -12.50 15.12
C SER A 17 3.56 -11.01 15.38
N THR A 18 4.65 -10.25 15.34
CA THR A 18 4.59 -8.79 15.48
C THR A 18 5.40 -8.15 14.35
N PHE A 19 4.78 -7.22 13.66
CA PHE A 19 5.47 -6.42 12.64
C PHE A 19 5.24 -4.93 12.89
N ALA A 20 6.27 -4.14 12.58
CA ALA A 20 6.18 -2.69 12.56
C ALA A 20 5.57 -2.25 11.23
N PHE A 21 4.95 -1.11 11.20
CA PHE A 21 4.45 -0.50 9.97
C PHE A 21 4.61 1.02 10.00
N ARG A 22 4.70 1.58 8.79
CA ARG A 22 4.56 3.01 8.55
C ARG A 22 3.64 3.21 7.36
N VAL A 23 2.61 4.05 7.54
CA VAL A 23 1.72 4.53 6.47
C VAL A 23 1.74 6.05 6.53
N ALA A 24 2.35 6.68 5.54
CA ALA A 24 2.66 8.12 5.59
C ALA A 24 3.40 8.48 6.91
N ASP A 25 2.82 9.37 7.72
CA ASP A 25 3.40 9.80 9.00
C ASP A 25 2.95 8.95 10.21
N CYS A 26 2.09 7.96 9.98
CA CYS A 26 1.59 7.09 11.04
C CYS A 26 2.46 5.85 11.16
N GLU A 27 3.07 5.67 12.31
CA GLU A 27 3.88 4.51 12.66
C GLU A 27 3.20 3.69 13.74
N GLY A 28 3.46 2.39 13.75
CA GLY A 28 2.94 1.53 14.79
C GLY A 28 3.37 0.08 14.67
N TYR A 29 2.70 -0.75 15.43
CA TYR A 29 2.93 -2.20 15.47
C TYR A 29 1.60 -2.93 15.39
N VAL A 30 1.61 -4.04 14.67
CA VAL A 30 0.52 -5.01 14.69
C VAL A 30 1.04 -6.29 15.30
N THR A 31 0.36 -6.79 16.32
CA THR A 31 0.63 -8.10 16.92
C THR A 31 -0.55 -9.01 16.67
N VAL A 32 -0.29 -10.17 16.12
CA VAL A 32 -1.30 -11.20 15.81
C VAL A 32 -1.02 -12.41 16.69
N GLY A 33 -1.98 -12.79 17.49
CA GLY A 33 -1.93 -14.04 18.25
C GLY A 33 -2.57 -15.18 17.46
N GLU A 34 -1.90 -16.32 17.43
CA GLU A 34 -2.26 -17.46 16.61
C GLU A 34 -2.73 -18.64 17.46
N TYR A 35 -3.65 -19.42 16.90
CA TYR A 35 -3.95 -20.76 17.37
C TYR A 35 -2.82 -21.73 16.99
N ASP A 36 -2.84 -22.93 17.59
CA ASP A 36 -1.83 -23.95 17.30
C ASP A 36 -1.84 -24.42 15.83
N ASP A 37 -2.96 -24.23 15.14
CA ASP A 37 -3.14 -24.53 13.71
C ASP A 37 -2.68 -23.39 12.78
N GLY A 38 -2.17 -22.28 13.32
CA GLY A 38 -1.68 -21.13 12.58
C GLY A 38 -2.75 -20.10 12.19
N ARG A 39 -4.03 -20.34 12.51
CA ARG A 39 -5.07 -19.33 12.26
C ARG A 39 -4.93 -18.14 13.20
N PRO A 40 -5.17 -16.90 12.71
CA PRO A 40 -5.20 -15.72 13.58
C PRO A 40 -6.43 -15.76 14.49
N GLY A 41 -6.25 -15.52 15.78
CA GLY A 41 -7.31 -15.51 16.77
C GLY A 41 -7.45 -14.19 17.52
N GLU A 42 -6.42 -13.35 17.47
CA GLU A 42 -6.46 -11.99 18.02
C GLU A 42 -5.51 -11.07 17.26
N VAL A 43 -5.87 -9.81 17.20
CA VAL A 43 -5.09 -8.75 16.54
C VAL A 43 -5.02 -7.56 17.49
N PHE A 44 -3.82 -7.02 17.68
CA PHE A 44 -3.58 -5.78 18.41
C PHE A 44 -2.89 -4.79 17.49
N ILE A 45 -3.48 -3.61 17.32
CA ILE A 45 -2.94 -2.54 16.49
C ILE A 45 -2.59 -1.38 17.41
N LYS A 46 -1.31 -1.07 17.52
CA LYS A 46 -0.80 0.05 18.32
C LYS A 46 -0.20 1.10 17.42
N VAL A 47 -0.76 2.29 17.45
CA VAL A 47 -0.27 3.45 16.71
C VAL A 47 0.57 4.35 17.62
N SER A 48 1.69 4.82 17.09
CA SER A 48 2.63 5.70 17.81
C SER A 48 2.40 7.17 17.40
N LYS A 49 2.69 8.09 18.31
CA LYS A 49 2.69 9.55 18.04
C LYS A 49 1.37 10.12 17.51
N GLN A 50 0.28 9.38 17.65
CA GLN A 50 -1.07 9.83 17.29
C GLN A 50 -1.81 10.24 18.57
N GLY A 51 -2.82 11.10 18.42
CA GLY A 51 -3.64 11.52 19.57
C GLY A 51 -4.33 10.34 20.25
N SER A 52 -4.67 10.49 21.53
CA SER A 52 -5.31 9.45 22.36
C SER A 52 -6.61 8.90 21.75
N THR A 53 -7.33 9.71 21.00
CA THR A 53 -8.57 9.30 20.33
C THR A 53 -8.32 8.22 19.26
N LEU A 54 -7.34 8.42 18.37
CA LEU A 54 -7.02 7.41 17.35
C LEU A 54 -6.52 6.13 18.00
N ALA A 55 -5.63 6.23 18.99
CA ALA A 55 -5.13 5.07 19.71
C ALA A 55 -6.29 4.28 20.38
N GLY A 56 -7.22 4.98 21.05
CA GLY A 56 -8.38 4.36 21.67
C GLY A 56 -9.33 3.68 20.68
N ILE A 57 -9.58 4.32 19.53
CA ILE A 57 -10.39 3.73 18.45
C ILE A 57 -9.71 2.47 17.89
N MET A 58 -8.40 2.50 17.66
CA MET A 58 -7.66 1.34 17.16
C MET A 58 -7.63 0.19 18.17
N ASP A 59 -7.58 0.49 19.48
CA ASP A 59 -7.72 -0.54 20.52
C ASP A 59 -9.13 -1.17 20.51
N ALA A 60 -10.18 -0.35 20.47
CA ALA A 60 -11.56 -0.84 20.40
C ALA A 60 -11.81 -1.66 19.12
N PHE A 61 -11.27 -1.21 18.00
CA PHE A 61 -11.33 -1.90 16.71
C PHE A 61 -10.61 -3.27 16.79
N SER A 62 -9.41 -3.31 17.36
CA SER A 62 -8.63 -4.53 17.57
C SER A 62 -9.39 -5.55 18.42
N ILE A 63 -10.06 -5.10 19.48
CA ILE A 63 -10.90 -5.94 20.32
C ILE A 63 -12.06 -6.53 19.50
N SER A 64 -12.73 -5.72 18.69
CA SER A 64 -13.86 -6.15 17.87
C SER A 64 -13.46 -7.23 16.85
N ILE A 65 -12.33 -7.02 16.16
CA ILE A 65 -11.78 -8.01 15.21
C ILE A 65 -11.41 -9.30 15.94
N SER A 66 -10.70 -9.21 17.06
CA SER A 66 -10.28 -10.37 17.85
C SER A 66 -11.47 -11.19 18.33
N LEU A 67 -12.53 -10.53 18.83
CA LEU A 67 -13.76 -11.20 19.22
C LEU A 67 -14.41 -11.94 18.04
N GLY A 68 -14.52 -11.30 16.90
CA GLY A 68 -15.10 -11.92 15.71
C GLY A 68 -14.30 -13.13 15.22
N LEU A 69 -12.96 -13.04 15.16
CA LEU A 69 -12.09 -14.18 14.84
C LEU A 69 -12.33 -15.35 15.80
N GLN A 70 -12.41 -15.08 17.10
CA GLN A 70 -12.67 -16.08 18.14
C GLN A 70 -14.08 -16.66 18.07
N HIS A 71 -15.04 -15.97 17.48
CA HIS A 71 -16.39 -16.48 17.19
C HIS A 71 -16.49 -17.16 15.82
N GLY A 72 -15.36 -17.33 15.11
CA GLY A 72 -15.29 -18.07 13.86
C GLY A 72 -15.65 -17.27 12.63
N VAL A 73 -15.61 -15.93 12.69
CA VAL A 73 -15.68 -15.08 11.50
C VAL A 73 -14.39 -15.26 10.70
N PRO A 74 -14.44 -15.68 9.42
CA PRO A 74 -13.24 -15.88 8.62
C PRO A 74 -12.48 -14.55 8.39
N LEU A 75 -11.15 -14.59 8.41
CA LEU A 75 -10.31 -13.42 8.11
C LEU A 75 -10.66 -12.81 6.75
N ALA A 76 -10.93 -13.64 5.74
CA ALA A 76 -11.33 -13.20 4.40
C ALA A 76 -12.56 -12.27 4.40
N THR A 77 -13.46 -12.44 5.37
CA THR A 77 -14.64 -11.56 5.53
C THR A 77 -14.22 -10.14 5.92
N TYR A 78 -13.27 -10.01 6.82
CA TYR A 78 -12.71 -8.73 7.23
C TYR A 78 -11.90 -8.10 6.09
N VAL A 79 -11.03 -8.87 5.44
CA VAL A 79 -10.24 -8.39 4.29
C VAL A 79 -11.15 -7.82 3.21
N ARG A 80 -12.21 -8.52 2.83
CA ARG A 80 -13.19 -8.06 1.82
C ARG A 80 -13.86 -6.73 2.19
N LYS A 81 -14.01 -6.45 3.48
CA LYS A 81 -14.68 -5.22 3.95
C LYS A 81 -13.74 -4.05 4.15
N TYR A 82 -12.50 -4.32 4.54
CA TYR A 82 -11.57 -3.28 4.98
C TYR A 82 -10.50 -2.93 3.95
N VAL A 83 -10.21 -3.80 3.01
CA VAL A 83 -9.33 -3.49 1.87
C VAL A 83 -9.99 -2.42 0.99
N ASN A 84 -9.19 -1.48 0.51
CA ASN A 84 -9.60 -0.31 -0.27
C ASN A 84 -10.44 0.74 0.49
N MET A 85 -10.56 0.65 1.81
CA MET A 85 -11.11 1.77 2.60
C MET A 85 -10.17 2.97 2.50
N LYS A 86 -10.76 4.16 2.28
CA LYS A 86 -10.01 5.40 2.03
C LYS A 86 -10.26 6.39 3.16
N PHE A 87 -9.23 6.64 3.95
CA PHE A 87 -9.17 7.70 4.96
C PHE A 87 -7.73 7.93 5.43
N GLU A 88 -7.46 9.08 6.03
CA GLU A 88 -6.14 9.39 6.57
C GLU A 88 -5.87 8.68 7.92
N PRO A 89 -4.64 8.19 8.16
CA PRO A 89 -3.45 8.32 7.31
C PRO A 89 -3.44 7.34 6.12
N ALA A 90 -3.04 7.84 4.94
CA ALA A 90 -2.95 7.13 3.68
C ALA A 90 -1.67 7.53 2.95
N GLY A 91 -1.11 6.68 2.11
CA GLY A 91 0.06 7.01 1.31
C GLY A 91 1.08 5.91 1.20
N ILE A 92 2.35 6.31 1.05
CA ILE A 92 3.49 5.40 0.90
C ILE A 92 3.74 4.69 2.23
N THR A 93 4.05 3.40 2.13
CA THR A 93 4.43 2.55 3.25
C THR A 93 5.91 2.20 3.20
N ASP A 94 6.45 1.67 4.29
CA ASP A 94 7.80 1.10 4.35
C ASP A 94 7.84 -0.39 3.97
N ASP A 95 6.69 -1.00 3.66
CA ASP A 95 6.56 -2.39 3.26
C ASP A 95 6.88 -2.57 1.76
N ALA A 96 7.85 -3.43 1.44
CA ALA A 96 8.26 -3.68 0.06
C ALA A 96 7.16 -4.35 -0.79
N GLU A 97 6.31 -5.17 -0.16
CA GLU A 97 5.22 -5.90 -0.83
C GLU A 97 3.96 -5.05 -0.99
N LEU A 98 3.77 -4.04 -0.13
CA LEU A 98 2.58 -3.18 -0.07
C LEU A 98 2.96 -1.70 -0.08
N ARG A 99 3.56 -1.22 -1.16
CA ARG A 99 4.15 0.12 -1.29
C ARG A 99 3.20 1.29 -1.04
N ILE A 100 1.93 1.11 -1.29
CA ILE A 100 0.91 2.16 -1.17
C ILE A 100 -0.31 1.59 -0.46
N ALA A 101 -0.82 2.33 0.51
CA ALA A 101 -2.06 2.01 1.20
C ALA A 101 -3.05 3.19 1.15
N THR A 102 -4.32 2.89 0.99
CA THR A 102 -5.39 3.89 0.94
C THR A 102 -5.89 4.30 2.32
N SER A 103 -5.47 3.59 3.35
CA SER A 103 -5.62 3.90 4.77
C SER A 103 -4.76 2.96 5.62
N LEU A 104 -4.60 3.30 6.89
CA LEU A 104 -4.00 2.41 7.88
C LEU A 104 -4.71 1.05 7.94
N VAL A 105 -6.03 1.05 7.91
CA VAL A 105 -6.83 -0.20 7.98
C VAL A 105 -6.66 -1.01 6.70
N ASP A 106 -6.65 -0.38 5.53
CA ASP A 106 -6.35 -1.04 4.26
C ASP A 106 -4.99 -1.74 4.30
N TYR A 107 -3.96 -1.06 4.79
CA TYR A 107 -2.62 -1.64 4.95
C TYR A 107 -2.63 -2.89 5.83
N VAL A 108 -3.19 -2.76 7.05
CA VAL A 108 -3.21 -3.85 8.02
C VAL A 108 -3.91 -5.09 7.46
N PHE A 109 -5.07 -4.92 6.82
CA PHE A 109 -5.81 -6.07 6.28
C PHE A 109 -5.21 -6.66 5.01
N ARG A 110 -4.50 -5.87 4.21
CA ARG A 110 -3.67 -6.41 3.12
C ARG A 110 -2.51 -7.23 3.65
N ARG A 111 -1.81 -6.74 4.68
CA ARG A 111 -0.71 -7.48 5.30
C ARG A 111 -1.20 -8.78 5.94
N LEU A 112 -2.28 -8.74 6.70
CA LEU A 112 -2.89 -9.94 7.26
C LEU A 112 -3.34 -10.93 6.19
N ALA A 113 -3.83 -10.46 5.05
CA ALA A 113 -4.17 -11.33 3.93
C ALA A 113 -2.94 -12.02 3.33
N LEU A 114 -1.82 -11.30 3.15
CA LEU A 114 -0.58 -11.88 2.67
C LEU A 114 -0.03 -12.96 3.62
N ASP A 115 -0.15 -12.74 4.92
CA ASP A 115 0.42 -13.64 5.93
C ASP A 115 -0.46 -14.88 6.20
N TYR A 116 -1.79 -14.77 6.09
CA TYR A 116 -2.73 -15.79 6.58
C TYR A 116 -3.71 -16.36 5.56
N LEU A 117 -3.84 -15.78 4.37
CA LEU A 117 -4.72 -16.30 3.32
C LEU A 117 -3.93 -16.97 2.20
N THR A 118 -4.55 -17.98 1.60
CA THR A 118 -3.99 -18.64 0.42
C THR A 118 -3.99 -17.72 -0.80
N LEU A 119 -3.13 -18.00 -1.79
CA LEU A 119 -3.06 -17.20 -3.01
C LEU A 119 -4.42 -17.08 -3.70
N GLY A 120 -5.17 -18.18 -3.84
CA GLY A 120 -6.48 -18.14 -4.47
C GLY A 120 -7.49 -17.25 -3.75
N GLU A 121 -7.53 -17.28 -2.41
CA GLU A 121 -8.38 -16.37 -1.63
C GLU A 121 -7.96 -14.91 -1.79
N ARG A 122 -6.65 -14.65 -1.89
CA ARG A 122 -6.12 -13.29 -2.08
C ARG A 122 -6.41 -12.75 -3.48
N GLU A 123 -6.33 -13.59 -4.50
CA GLU A 123 -6.70 -13.24 -5.90
C GLU A 123 -8.16 -12.83 -5.99
N GLU A 124 -9.08 -13.59 -5.37
CA GLU A 124 -10.51 -13.25 -5.32
C GLU A 124 -10.77 -11.91 -4.61
N LEU A 125 -9.92 -11.57 -3.63
CA LEU A 125 -10.01 -10.33 -2.86
C LEU A 125 -9.22 -9.16 -3.49
N GLY A 126 -8.48 -9.41 -4.56
CA GLY A 126 -7.63 -8.42 -5.22
C GLY A 126 -6.42 -7.98 -4.39
N VAL A 127 -5.94 -8.87 -3.50
CA VAL A 127 -4.77 -8.62 -2.65
C VAL A 127 -3.60 -9.44 -3.14
N LEU A 128 -2.72 -8.80 -3.88
CA LEU A 128 -1.50 -9.40 -4.44
C LEU A 128 -0.28 -8.64 -3.93
N SER A 129 0.82 -9.35 -3.70
CA SER A 129 2.12 -8.74 -3.42
C SER A 129 2.66 -8.02 -4.66
N SER A 130 3.73 -7.23 -4.47
CA SER A 130 4.40 -6.56 -5.59
C SER A 130 4.89 -7.55 -6.64
N ASP A 131 5.42 -8.70 -6.21
CA ASP A 131 5.96 -9.73 -7.10
C ASP A 131 4.86 -10.50 -7.84
N GLU A 132 3.73 -10.75 -7.18
CA GLU A 132 2.56 -11.42 -7.76
C GLU A 132 1.81 -10.55 -8.78
N ARG A 133 1.97 -9.23 -8.72
CA ARG A 133 1.41 -8.28 -9.70
C ARG A 133 2.19 -8.21 -10.98
N THR A 134 3.40 -8.77 -11.02
CA THR A 134 4.20 -8.83 -12.24
C THR A 134 3.45 -9.74 -13.21
N GLN A 135 2.87 -9.17 -14.26
CA GLN A 135 2.20 -9.94 -15.29
C GLN A 135 3.18 -10.99 -15.87
N PRO A 136 2.77 -12.25 -16.01
CA PRO A 136 3.56 -13.18 -16.79
C PRO A 136 3.70 -12.57 -18.20
N THR A 137 4.94 -12.43 -18.66
CA THR A 137 5.25 -12.06 -20.04
C THR A 137 4.38 -12.88 -20.97
N LEU A 138 3.64 -12.20 -21.86
CA LEU A 138 2.81 -12.89 -22.86
C LEU A 138 3.63 -14.01 -23.51
N PRO A 139 3.08 -15.24 -23.63
CA PRO A 139 3.80 -16.34 -24.29
C PRO A 139 4.12 -15.90 -25.72
N GLY A 140 5.42 -15.80 -26.05
CA GLY A 140 5.89 -15.37 -27.37
C GLY A 140 6.67 -14.04 -27.38
N VAL A 141 6.76 -13.31 -26.27
CA VAL A 141 7.76 -12.25 -26.10
C VAL A 141 8.97 -12.88 -25.40
N GLU A 142 9.86 -13.45 -26.16
CA GLU A 142 11.18 -13.82 -25.67
C GLU A 142 11.81 -12.54 -25.10
N GLU A 143 12.20 -12.58 -23.83
CA GLU A 143 13.09 -11.60 -23.25
C GLU A 143 14.31 -11.54 -24.20
N VAL A 144 14.36 -10.47 -25.01
CA VAL A 144 15.60 -10.14 -25.72
C VAL A 144 16.59 -9.79 -24.61
N ALA A 145 17.29 -10.84 -24.17
CA ALA A 145 18.45 -10.69 -23.34
C ALA A 145 19.37 -9.68 -24.05
N THR A 146 19.45 -8.48 -23.53
CA THR A 146 20.42 -7.49 -24.01
C THR A 146 21.78 -8.14 -23.86
N PRO A 147 22.49 -8.45 -24.95
CA PRO A 147 23.82 -8.98 -24.85
C PRO A 147 24.68 -7.94 -24.16
N THR A 148 25.28 -8.30 -23.06
CA THR A 148 26.34 -7.53 -22.41
C THR A 148 27.55 -7.57 -23.35
N ALA A 149 27.54 -6.71 -24.33
CA ALA A 149 28.64 -6.54 -25.28
C ALA A 149 29.22 -5.14 -25.15
N GLY A 150 30.44 -5.09 -24.65
CA GLY A 150 31.43 -4.12 -25.05
C GLY A 150 31.16 -2.67 -24.64
N ILE A 151 31.94 -2.24 -23.68
CA ILE A 151 32.18 -0.83 -23.38
C ILE A 151 32.61 -0.11 -24.67
N ASN A 152 31.70 0.63 -25.30
CA ASN A 152 32.03 1.66 -26.26
C ASN A 152 31.97 3.02 -25.58
N PRO A 153 32.89 3.96 -25.91
CA PRO A 153 32.97 5.23 -25.21
C PRO A 153 31.71 6.05 -25.37
N ALA A 154 31.32 6.67 -24.28
CA ALA A 154 30.14 7.50 -24.12
C ALA A 154 29.88 8.41 -25.32
N PRO A 155 28.64 8.46 -25.85
CA PRO A 155 28.19 9.59 -26.59
C PRO A 155 28.12 10.80 -25.66
N ALA A 156 28.55 11.94 -26.19
CA ALA A 156 28.64 13.22 -25.50
C ALA A 156 27.40 13.48 -24.63
N ALA A 157 27.64 13.93 -23.41
CA ALA A 157 26.60 14.34 -22.48
C ALA A 157 25.58 15.25 -23.18
N PRO A 158 24.25 15.03 -22.93
CA PRO A 158 23.27 16.01 -23.41
C PRO A 158 23.61 17.34 -22.77
N THR A 159 23.78 18.35 -23.62
CA THR A 159 24.03 19.72 -23.23
C THR A 159 22.97 20.14 -22.24
N LEU A 160 23.37 20.39 -21.00
CA LEU A 160 22.48 20.95 -19.98
C LEU A 160 21.95 22.27 -20.56
N ILE A 161 20.68 22.26 -20.96
CA ILE A 161 19.95 23.49 -21.27
C ILE A 161 20.00 24.30 -19.98
N SER A 162 20.65 25.44 -20.08
CA SER A 162 20.99 26.29 -18.96
C SER A 162 19.72 26.67 -18.20
N ARG A 163 19.77 26.51 -16.88
CA ARG A 163 18.71 26.82 -15.90
C ARG A 163 18.23 28.30 -15.98
N ALA A 164 18.80 29.09 -16.81
CA ALA A 164 18.49 30.51 -16.98
C ALA A 164 17.20 30.78 -17.79
N GLU A 165 16.72 29.82 -18.60
CA GLU A 165 15.51 30.02 -19.42
C GLU A 165 14.21 29.59 -18.74
N GLN A 166 14.27 29.00 -17.54
CA GLN A 166 13.09 28.56 -16.78
C GLN A 166 12.63 29.56 -15.70
N ALA A 167 13.35 30.66 -15.51
CA ALA A 167 13.06 31.62 -14.45
C ALA A 167 11.72 32.37 -14.62
N ASP A 168 11.15 32.40 -15.83
CA ASP A 168 9.90 33.13 -16.14
C ASP A 168 8.70 32.23 -16.45
N ALA A 169 8.79 30.93 -16.21
CA ALA A 169 7.67 30.01 -16.45
C ALA A 169 6.57 30.16 -15.38
N PRO A 170 5.33 30.49 -15.76
CA PRO A 170 4.23 30.58 -14.80
C PRO A 170 3.87 29.22 -14.23
N TYR A 171 3.28 29.23 -13.04
CA TYR A 171 2.69 28.02 -12.46
C TYR A 171 1.33 27.71 -13.07
N CYS A 172 1.04 26.43 -13.26
CA CYS A 172 -0.23 25.97 -13.78
C CYS A 172 -1.37 26.30 -12.79
N TYR A 173 -2.38 27.00 -13.27
CA TYR A 173 -3.54 27.40 -12.44
C TYR A 173 -4.44 26.19 -12.05
N SER A 174 -4.29 25.05 -12.72
CA SER A 174 -5.07 23.83 -12.47
C SER A 174 -4.42 22.88 -11.45
N CYS A 175 -3.08 22.70 -11.49
CA CYS A 175 -2.39 21.74 -10.63
C CYS A 175 -1.23 22.32 -9.83
N GLY A 176 -0.88 23.61 -10.05
CA GLY A 176 0.20 24.29 -9.33
C GLY A 176 1.63 23.93 -9.79
N ASP A 177 1.79 23.07 -10.78
CA ASP A 177 3.11 22.70 -11.30
C ASP A 177 3.68 23.74 -12.27
N SER A 178 5.01 23.77 -12.46
CA SER A 178 5.65 24.73 -13.38
C SER A 178 5.32 24.39 -14.83
N MET A 179 4.91 25.39 -15.61
CA MET A 179 4.57 25.20 -17.02
C MET A 179 5.83 25.28 -17.89
N GLN A 180 5.84 24.54 -18.98
CA GLN A 180 6.91 24.55 -19.96
C GLN A 180 6.52 25.39 -21.17
N ARG A 181 7.47 26.16 -21.72
CA ARG A 181 7.24 26.97 -22.92
C ARG A 181 7.11 26.06 -24.15
N ALA A 182 5.99 26.19 -24.86
CA ALA A 182 5.71 25.54 -26.13
C ALA A 182 5.39 26.60 -27.19
N GLY A 183 6.42 27.10 -27.87
CA GLY A 183 6.28 28.22 -28.80
C GLY A 183 5.97 29.52 -28.06
N SER A 184 4.86 30.19 -28.41
CA SER A 184 4.38 31.41 -27.76
C SER A 184 3.53 31.15 -26.52
N CYS A 185 3.17 29.88 -26.22
CA CYS A 185 2.31 29.48 -25.12
C CYS A 185 3.07 28.67 -24.08
N TYR A 186 2.44 28.41 -22.92
CA TYR A 186 2.95 27.51 -21.92
C TYR A 186 2.04 26.30 -21.79
N VAL A 187 2.63 25.12 -21.62
CA VAL A 187 1.94 23.84 -21.43
C VAL A 187 2.37 23.24 -20.11
N CYS A 188 1.42 22.77 -19.33
CA CYS A 188 1.70 22.01 -18.12
C CYS A 188 1.97 20.54 -18.48
N SER A 189 3.17 20.04 -18.16
CA SER A 189 3.55 18.65 -18.42
C SER A 189 2.80 17.65 -17.56
N SER A 190 2.29 18.07 -16.39
CA SER A 190 1.61 17.20 -15.42
C SER A 190 0.12 17.03 -15.72
N CYS A 191 -0.59 18.05 -16.16
CA CYS A 191 -2.04 17.97 -16.39
C CYS A 191 -2.49 18.33 -17.83
N GLY A 192 -1.55 18.71 -18.71
CA GLY A 192 -1.87 19.04 -20.10
C GLY A 192 -2.54 20.41 -20.31
N THR A 193 -2.75 21.19 -19.26
CA THR A 193 -3.36 22.51 -19.36
C THR A 193 -2.45 23.49 -20.09
N THR A 194 -3.01 24.27 -21.01
CA THR A 194 -2.27 25.31 -21.75
C THR A 194 -2.68 26.71 -21.27
N SER A 195 -1.69 27.61 -21.19
CA SER A 195 -2.02 29.05 -21.07
C SER A 195 -2.53 29.53 -22.42
N GLY A 196 -3.77 30.05 -22.45
CA GLY A 196 -4.38 30.53 -23.70
C GLY A 196 -3.48 31.51 -24.42
N CYS A 197 -3.29 31.26 -25.70
CA CYS A 197 -2.65 32.22 -26.61
C CYS A 197 -3.73 33.17 -27.10
N SER A 198 -3.61 34.45 -26.76
CA SER A 198 -4.34 35.53 -27.45
C SER A 198 -3.59 35.90 -28.68
#